data_453de7d71705996f006db22c33c5b5fd
#
_entry.id   453de7d71705996f006db22c33c5b5fd
#
_cell.length_a   1.000
_cell.length_b   1.000
_cell.length_c   1.000
_cell.angle_alpha   90.00
_cell.angle_beta   90.00
_cell.angle_gamma   90.00
#
_symmetry.space_group_name_H-M   'P 1'
#
loop_
_entity.id
_entity.type
_entity.pdbx_description
1 polymer ?
#
loop_
_entity_poly.entity_id
_entity_poly.type
_entity_poly.pdbx_seq_one_letter_code
_entity_poly.pdbx_strand_id
1 'polypeptide(L)'
;MLILSSTSDLLRVTTSPASDVDVHASWVDNAAGAITPGRTNTAAITTATTTTVVASPAASTQRTVQALLVRNVHASTSNDITIVHTDGTNAQDVYKTTLAAGESLHYHEATGFTRYTASGIPVAPGNAGAADVQVFNGSGGTWSKPAGAQVVVVEMYGAGGGGGAGASLATAVVAKGGGGGGGGAYMRGTYAASDLPSTVTVTVGTGGTAGARGAAGAAGGNGGVGGNT
;
A
#
# COMPACT_ATOMS: atom_id res chain seq x y z
N MET A 1 3.03 -18.47 -17.49
CA MET A 1 2.45 -19.82 -17.66
C MET A 1 3.39 -20.84 -17.03
N LEU A 2 2.87 -21.75 -16.19
CA LEU A 2 3.62 -22.87 -15.60
C LEU A 2 3.28 -24.15 -16.35
N ILE A 3 4.31 -24.78 -16.94
CA ILE A 3 4.18 -25.97 -17.77
C ILE A 3 5.06 -27.07 -17.19
N LEU A 4 4.51 -28.29 -17.12
CA LEU A 4 5.23 -29.51 -16.83
C LEU A 4 5.15 -30.38 -18.10
N SER A 5 6.28 -30.68 -18.71
CA SER A 5 6.37 -31.33 -20.03
C SER A 5 7.10 -32.66 -20.00
N SER A 6 7.68 -33.05 -18.87
CA SER A 6 8.37 -34.32 -18.68
C SER A 6 7.81 -35.10 -17.49
N THR A 7 8.07 -36.41 -17.47
CA THR A 7 7.69 -37.30 -16.37
C THR A 7 8.48 -37.06 -15.08
N SER A 8 9.40 -36.09 -15.08
CA SER A 8 10.20 -35.65 -13.92
C SER A 8 9.83 -34.26 -13.42
N ASP A 9 9.05 -33.48 -14.21
CA ASP A 9 8.67 -32.15 -13.83
C ASP A 9 7.70 -32.16 -12.65
N LEU A 10 7.96 -31.33 -11.63
CA LEU A 10 7.10 -31.20 -10.46
C LEU A 10 6.91 -29.73 -10.12
N LEU A 11 5.72 -29.38 -9.64
CA LEU A 11 5.52 -28.12 -8.93
C LEU A 11 5.42 -28.40 -7.43
N ARG A 12 6.22 -27.67 -6.65
CA ARG A 12 6.34 -27.85 -5.20
C ARG A 12 6.10 -26.53 -4.49
N VAL A 13 5.69 -26.63 -3.24
CA VAL A 13 5.60 -25.50 -2.29
C VAL A 13 6.55 -25.80 -1.13
N THR A 14 7.47 -24.88 -0.85
CA THR A 14 8.30 -24.90 0.35
C THR A 14 7.73 -23.92 1.34
N THR A 15 7.57 -24.36 2.58
CA THR A 15 7.02 -23.59 3.72
C THR A 15 8.05 -23.43 4.81
N SER A 16 8.11 -22.25 5.47
CA SER A 16 8.96 -21.96 6.65
C SER A 16 8.46 -20.68 7.35
N PRO A 17 8.25 -20.65 8.66
CA PRO A 17 8.34 -21.75 9.63
C PRO A 17 7.19 -22.75 9.53
N ALA A 18 7.15 -23.73 10.43
CA ALA A 18 6.03 -24.66 10.53
C ALA A 18 4.76 -23.91 10.95
N SER A 19 3.77 -23.89 10.04
CA SER A 19 2.43 -23.32 10.28
C SER A 19 1.46 -23.91 9.25
N ASP A 20 0.16 -23.78 9.50
CA ASP A 20 -0.86 -24.39 8.66
C ASP A 20 -0.99 -23.67 7.31
N VAL A 21 -0.69 -24.39 6.23
CA VAL A 21 -0.82 -23.90 4.86
C VAL A 21 -1.66 -24.88 4.05
N ASP A 22 -2.75 -24.39 3.47
CA ASP A 22 -3.59 -25.13 2.53
C ASP A 22 -3.19 -24.80 1.10
N VAL A 23 -3.17 -25.84 0.26
CA VAL A 23 -2.84 -25.68 -1.17
C VAL A 23 -3.86 -26.39 -2.06
N HIS A 24 -4.35 -25.66 -3.07
CA HIS A 24 -5.16 -26.18 -4.16
C HIS A 24 -4.49 -25.87 -5.49
N ALA A 25 -4.41 -26.84 -6.38
CA ALA A 25 -3.93 -26.65 -7.74
C ALA A 25 -4.91 -27.27 -8.74
N SER A 26 -5.07 -26.61 -9.89
CA SER A 26 -5.80 -27.12 -11.04
C SER A 26 -4.98 -26.97 -12.31
N TRP A 27 -5.12 -27.92 -13.21
CA TRP A 27 -4.37 -27.98 -14.46
C TRP A 27 -5.16 -28.63 -15.58
N VAL A 28 -4.61 -28.54 -16.76
CA VAL A 28 -5.09 -29.26 -17.94
C VAL A 28 -3.93 -30.06 -18.52
N ASP A 29 -4.17 -31.33 -18.79
CA ASP A 29 -3.29 -32.22 -19.52
C ASP A 29 -3.66 -32.23 -21.01
N ASN A 30 -2.65 -32.13 -21.87
CA ASN A 30 -2.77 -32.31 -23.31
C ASN A 30 -1.91 -33.51 -23.74
N ALA A 31 -2.57 -34.57 -24.15
CA ALA A 31 -1.93 -35.77 -24.69
C ALA A 31 -2.37 -35.95 -26.16
N ALA A 32 -1.51 -35.62 -27.13
CA ALA A 32 -1.77 -35.70 -28.55
C ALA A 32 -3.10 -35.04 -28.99
N GLY A 33 -3.44 -33.86 -28.36
CA GLY A 33 -4.67 -33.12 -28.64
C GLY A 33 -5.87 -33.47 -27.75
N ALA A 34 -5.79 -34.58 -27.01
CA ALA A 34 -6.81 -34.89 -26.00
C ALA A 34 -6.59 -34.02 -24.73
N ILE A 35 -7.61 -33.24 -24.36
CA ILE A 35 -7.59 -32.35 -23.25
C ILE A 35 -8.28 -32.97 -22.04
N THR A 36 -7.56 -33.11 -20.92
CA THR A 36 -8.10 -33.67 -19.68
C THR A 36 -7.84 -32.74 -18.51
N PRO A 37 -8.88 -32.18 -17.81
CA PRO A 37 -8.68 -31.38 -16.62
C PRO A 37 -8.31 -32.23 -15.40
N GLY A 38 -7.51 -31.65 -14.51
CA GLY A 38 -7.11 -32.29 -13.28
C GLY A 38 -6.99 -31.28 -12.13
N ARG A 39 -6.97 -31.76 -10.89
CA ARG A 39 -6.79 -30.98 -9.69
C ARG A 39 -6.14 -31.76 -8.56
N THR A 40 -5.52 -31.05 -7.62
CA THR A 40 -5.07 -31.58 -6.34
C THR A 40 -5.48 -30.64 -5.22
N ASN A 41 -6.03 -31.19 -4.14
CA ASN A 41 -6.10 -30.56 -2.84
C ASN A 41 -5.02 -31.21 -1.97
N THR A 42 -4.01 -30.46 -1.61
CA THR A 42 -2.94 -30.96 -0.74
C THR A 42 -3.44 -30.91 0.70
N ALA A 43 -3.19 -31.96 1.47
CA ALA A 43 -3.46 -31.94 2.91
C ALA A 43 -2.70 -30.78 3.57
N ALA A 44 -3.22 -30.25 4.68
CA ALA A 44 -2.62 -29.11 5.38
C ALA A 44 -1.13 -29.36 5.67
N ILE A 45 -0.30 -28.41 5.24
CA ILE A 45 1.15 -28.45 5.44
C ILE A 45 1.43 -27.75 6.77
N THR A 46 1.71 -28.55 7.80
CA THR A 46 1.90 -28.08 9.18
C THR A 46 3.36 -28.02 9.61
N THR A 47 4.29 -28.36 8.72
CA THR A 47 5.74 -28.40 9.01
C THR A 47 6.51 -27.56 8.00
N ALA A 48 7.69 -27.08 8.41
CA ALA A 48 8.64 -26.45 7.48
C ALA A 48 9.22 -27.54 6.54
N THR A 49 8.69 -27.62 5.32
CA THR A 49 9.01 -28.68 4.35
C THR A 49 8.76 -28.25 2.91
N THR A 50 9.24 -29.07 1.97
CA THR A 50 8.93 -28.94 0.54
C THR A 50 7.96 -30.04 0.14
N THR A 51 6.74 -29.65 -0.25
CA THR A 51 5.65 -30.54 -0.61
C THR A 51 5.34 -30.47 -2.11
N THR A 52 5.19 -31.63 -2.77
CA THR A 52 4.74 -31.66 -4.16
C THR A 52 3.24 -31.37 -4.24
N VAL A 53 2.88 -30.29 -4.94
CA VAL A 53 1.48 -29.85 -5.09
C VAL A 53 0.90 -30.16 -6.47
N VAL A 54 1.76 -30.26 -7.48
CA VAL A 54 1.39 -30.79 -8.81
C VAL A 54 2.43 -31.85 -9.18
N ALA A 55 1.98 -33.09 -9.33
CA ALA A 55 2.81 -34.20 -9.77
C ALA A 55 3.16 -34.10 -11.26
N SER A 56 4.16 -34.84 -11.69
CA SER A 56 4.54 -34.92 -13.09
C SER A 56 3.40 -35.46 -13.99
N PRO A 57 3.33 -34.99 -15.23
CA PRO A 57 2.41 -35.55 -16.21
C PRO A 57 2.84 -36.99 -16.62
N ALA A 58 1.94 -37.68 -17.24
CA ALA A 58 2.27 -38.97 -17.91
C ALA A 58 3.22 -38.74 -19.09
N ALA A 59 3.85 -39.80 -19.55
CA ALA A 59 4.68 -39.76 -20.76
C ALA A 59 3.87 -39.22 -21.96
N SER A 60 4.51 -38.44 -22.81
CA SER A 60 3.89 -37.78 -23.98
C SER A 60 2.71 -36.86 -23.67
N THR A 61 2.66 -36.35 -22.45
CA THR A 61 1.62 -35.44 -21.99
C THR A 61 2.27 -34.11 -21.55
N GLN A 62 1.67 -32.99 -21.93
CA GLN A 62 1.99 -31.68 -21.41
C GLN A 62 0.92 -31.25 -20.40
N ARG A 63 1.33 -30.89 -19.20
CA ARG A 63 0.46 -30.37 -18.15
C ARG A 63 0.64 -28.85 -18.03
N THR A 64 -0.45 -28.13 -18.20
CA THR A 64 -0.48 -26.67 -17.98
C THR A 64 -1.22 -26.37 -16.70
N VAL A 65 -0.53 -25.75 -15.73
CA VAL A 65 -1.14 -25.33 -14.47
C VAL A 65 -1.97 -24.08 -14.74
N GLN A 66 -3.29 -24.18 -14.52
CA GLN A 66 -4.26 -23.11 -14.74
C GLN A 66 -4.34 -22.18 -13.52
N ALA A 67 -4.41 -22.80 -12.34
CA ALA A 67 -4.47 -22.08 -11.08
C ALA A 67 -3.72 -22.81 -9.97
N LEU A 68 -3.12 -22.02 -9.08
CA LEU A 68 -2.57 -22.48 -7.81
C LEU A 68 -3.02 -21.49 -6.73
N LEU A 69 -3.62 -22.01 -5.67
CA LEU A 69 -3.97 -21.28 -4.46
C LEU A 69 -3.15 -21.81 -3.30
N VAL A 70 -2.41 -20.92 -2.63
CA VAL A 70 -1.68 -21.22 -1.39
C VAL A 70 -2.21 -20.27 -0.33
N ARG A 71 -2.75 -20.78 0.76
CA ARG A 71 -3.30 -19.96 1.85
C ARG A 71 -2.65 -20.31 3.18
N ASN A 72 -2.17 -19.30 3.87
CA ASN A 72 -1.79 -19.43 5.27
C ASN A 72 -3.06 -19.40 6.13
N VAL A 73 -3.47 -20.55 6.67
CA VAL A 73 -4.66 -20.68 7.52
C VAL A 73 -4.34 -20.61 9.02
N HIS A 74 -3.05 -20.43 9.38
CA HIS A 74 -2.66 -20.24 10.77
C HIS A 74 -3.25 -18.96 11.35
N ALA A 75 -3.64 -18.98 12.63
CA ALA A 75 -4.36 -17.87 13.26
C ALA A 75 -3.50 -16.61 13.50
N SER A 76 -2.16 -16.75 13.64
CA SER A 76 -1.29 -15.65 14.06
C SER A 76 0.13 -15.67 13.49
N THR A 77 0.58 -16.79 12.90
CA THR A 77 1.96 -16.94 12.43
C THR A 77 2.04 -16.72 10.93
N SER A 78 2.98 -15.89 10.48
CA SER A 78 3.30 -15.76 9.05
C SER A 78 4.09 -16.97 8.54
N ASN A 79 4.02 -17.25 7.25
CA ASN A 79 4.74 -18.32 6.60
C ASN A 79 5.46 -17.81 5.34
N ASP A 80 6.74 -18.15 5.20
CA ASP A 80 7.47 -17.90 3.96
C ASP A 80 7.15 -19.02 2.98
N ILE A 81 6.61 -18.64 1.85
CA ILE A 81 6.19 -19.53 0.77
C ILE A 81 7.13 -19.38 -0.40
N THR A 82 7.73 -20.48 -0.83
CA THR A 82 8.48 -20.55 -2.09
C THR A 82 7.81 -21.55 -3.03
N ILE A 83 7.45 -21.08 -4.22
CA ILE A 83 6.97 -21.93 -5.30
C ILE A 83 8.17 -22.40 -6.09
N VAL A 84 8.35 -23.69 -6.18
CA VAL A 84 9.51 -24.34 -6.80
C VAL A 84 9.06 -25.20 -7.98
N HIS A 85 9.62 -24.96 -9.15
CA HIS A 85 9.54 -25.86 -10.29
C HIS A 85 10.82 -26.70 -10.38
N THR A 86 10.72 -27.99 -10.65
CA THR A 86 11.88 -28.85 -10.88
C THR A 86 11.63 -29.79 -12.06
N ASP A 87 12.67 -30.04 -12.82
CA ASP A 87 12.71 -31.03 -13.90
C ASP A 87 13.16 -32.42 -13.40
N GLY A 88 13.25 -32.60 -12.07
CA GLY A 88 13.75 -33.80 -11.41
C GLY A 88 15.24 -33.73 -11.08
N THR A 89 16.00 -32.85 -11.73
CA THR A 89 17.44 -32.65 -11.49
C THR A 89 17.72 -31.26 -10.93
N ASN A 90 17.16 -30.25 -11.57
CA ASN A 90 17.32 -28.83 -11.19
C ASN A 90 16.03 -28.30 -10.58
N ALA A 91 16.14 -27.68 -9.44
CA ALA A 91 15.03 -26.97 -8.80
C ALA A 91 15.22 -25.46 -8.96
N GLN A 92 14.17 -24.76 -9.36
CA GLN A 92 14.16 -23.31 -9.53
C GLN A 92 13.05 -22.67 -8.69
N ASP A 93 13.41 -21.67 -7.92
CA ASP A 93 12.44 -20.82 -7.22
C ASP A 93 11.73 -19.93 -8.25
N VAL A 94 10.48 -20.23 -8.52
CA VAL A 94 9.66 -19.47 -9.49
C VAL A 94 9.06 -18.22 -8.84
N TYR A 95 8.71 -18.32 -7.57
CA TYR A 95 8.14 -17.20 -6.82
C TYR A 95 8.38 -17.40 -5.32
N LYS A 96 8.64 -16.29 -4.61
CA LYS A 96 8.82 -16.30 -3.15
C LYS A 96 8.08 -15.12 -2.52
N THR A 97 7.39 -15.37 -1.41
CA THR A 97 6.69 -14.34 -0.64
C THR A 97 6.46 -14.81 0.80
N THR A 98 6.24 -13.86 1.70
CA THR A 98 5.74 -14.14 3.04
C THR A 98 4.24 -13.89 3.07
N LEU A 99 3.46 -14.87 3.54
CA LEU A 99 2.04 -14.74 3.79
C LEU A 99 1.80 -14.55 5.29
N ALA A 100 1.22 -13.43 5.68
CA ALA A 100 0.72 -13.25 7.04
C ALA A 100 -0.47 -14.20 7.32
N ALA A 101 -0.87 -14.29 8.58
CA ALA A 101 -2.03 -15.10 8.97
C ALA A 101 -3.28 -14.73 8.15
N GLY A 102 -3.91 -15.73 7.54
CA GLY A 102 -5.10 -15.58 6.70
C GLY A 102 -4.86 -15.11 5.26
N GLU A 103 -3.64 -14.65 4.91
CA GLU A 103 -3.31 -14.22 3.55
C GLU A 103 -3.18 -15.41 2.59
N SER A 104 -3.31 -15.11 1.30
CA SER A 104 -3.18 -16.13 0.25
C SER A 104 -2.36 -15.63 -0.94
N LEU A 105 -1.70 -16.58 -1.62
CA LEU A 105 -1.05 -16.41 -2.90
C LEU A 105 -1.84 -17.16 -3.96
N HIS A 106 -2.24 -16.47 -5.00
CA HIS A 106 -2.92 -17.03 -6.14
C HIS A 106 -2.02 -16.95 -7.38
N TYR A 107 -1.91 -18.02 -8.10
CA TYR A 107 -1.41 -18.03 -9.46
C TYR A 107 -2.56 -18.34 -10.41
N HIS A 108 -2.63 -17.56 -11.47
CA HIS A 108 -3.49 -17.83 -12.62
C HIS A 108 -2.68 -17.68 -13.90
N GLU A 109 -2.90 -18.55 -14.88
CA GLU A 109 -2.05 -18.61 -16.08
C GLU A 109 -2.02 -17.27 -16.85
N ALA A 110 -3.13 -16.53 -16.86
CA ALA A 110 -3.24 -15.26 -17.57
C ALA A 110 -2.61 -14.06 -16.82
N THR A 111 -2.61 -14.08 -15.48
CA THR A 111 -2.20 -12.91 -14.65
C THR A 111 -0.94 -13.13 -13.84
N GLY A 112 -0.44 -14.37 -13.77
CA GLY A 112 0.72 -14.72 -12.94
C GLY A 112 0.36 -14.83 -11.46
N PHE A 113 1.33 -14.50 -10.60
CA PHE A 113 1.16 -14.57 -9.14
C PHE A 113 0.60 -13.26 -8.58
N THR A 114 -0.40 -13.37 -7.72
CA THR A 114 -0.99 -12.24 -6.97
C THR A 114 -1.20 -12.66 -5.52
N ARG A 115 -0.73 -11.83 -4.58
CA ARG A 115 -0.99 -12.01 -3.16
C ARG A 115 -2.29 -11.30 -2.78
N TYR A 116 -3.04 -11.88 -1.84
CA TYR A 116 -4.27 -11.31 -1.30
C TYR A 116 -4.17 -11.21 0.22
N THR A 117 -4.71 -10.13 0.77
CA THR A 117 -4.88 -9.98 2.22
C THR A 117 -5.85 -11.02 2.78
N ALA A 118 -5.91 -11.17 4.10
CA ALA A 118 -6.91 -12.02 4.76
C ALA A 118 -8.36 -11.64 4.42
N SER A 119 -8.61 -10.40 4.03
CA SER A 119 -9.92 -9.90 3.59
C SER A 119 -10.16 -10.08 2.09
N GLY A 120 -9.24 -10.74 1.35
CA GLY A 120 -9.40 -10.98 -0.09
C GLY A 120 -9.09 -9.78 -0.99
N ILE A 121 -8.39 -8.76 -0.48
CA ILE A 121 -7.96 -7.60 -1.28
C ILE A 121 -6.62 -7.92 -1.94
N PRO A 122 -6.45 -7.73 -3.27
CA PRO A 122 -5.17 -7.93 -3.92
C PRO A 122 -4.08 -7.03 -3.33
N VAL A 123 -2.93 -7.61 -3.02
CA VAL A 123 -1.73 -6.85 -2.63
C VAL A 123 -0.97 -6.56 -3.92
N ALA A 124 -0.89 -5.31 -4.32
CA ALA A 124 -0.18 -4.92 -5.53
C ALA A 124 1.31 -5.32 -5.45
N PRO A 125 1.92 -5.80 -6.54
CA PRO A 125 3.35 -6.09 -6.59
C PRO A 125 4.14 -4.80 -6.32
N GLY A 126 5.05 -4.85 -5.35
CA GLY A 126 5.89 -3.70 -4.98
C GLY A 126 5.17 -2.67 -4.12
N ASN A 127 4.82 -3.09 -2.92
CA ASN A 127 4.49 -2.19 -1.80
C ASN A 127 3.52 -1.03 -2.09
N ALA A 128 2.54 -1.25 -2.97
CA ALA A 128 1.40 -0.36 -3.07
C ALA A 128 0.45 -0.64 -1.90
N GLY A 129 0.92 -0.40 -0.68
CA GLY A 129 0.05 -0.14 0.45
C GLY A 129 -0.90 1.00 0.06
N ALA A 130 -2.09 1.06 0.63
CA ALA A 130 -2.92 2.26 0.54
C ALA A 130 -2.03 3.47 0.86
N ALA A 131 -2.22 4.57 0.11
CA ALA A 131 -1.44 5.78 0.36
C ALA A 131 -1.57 6.13 1.85
N ASP A 132 -0.43 6.23 2.55
CA ASP A 132 -0.41 6.72 3.92
C ASP A 132 -0.61 8.23 3.87
N VAL A 133 -1.73 8.70 4.40
CA VAL A 133 -2.05 10.11 4.46
C VAL A 133 -1.89 10.59 5.88
N GLN A 134 -0.87 11.42 6.13
CA GLN A 134 -0.62 12.06 7.42
C GLN A 134 -1.01 13.53 7.32
N VAL A 135 -1.96 13.96 8.14
CA VAL A 135 -2.49 15.33 8.15
C VAL A 135 -2.00 16.05 9.41
N PHE A 136 -1.39 17.22 9.23
CA PHE A 136 -0.90 18.07 10.31
C PHE A 136 -1.68 19.38 10.33
N ASN A 137 -2.27 19.68 11.47
CA ASN A 137 -3.00 20.92 11.71
C ASN A 137 -2.71 21.47 13.13
N GLY A 138 -3.16 22.65 13.44
CA GLY A 138 -2.96 23.24 14.75
C GLY A 138 -1.49 23.49 15.08
N SER A 139 -0.91 22.73 16.02
CA SER A 139 0.48 22.93 16.46
C SER A 139 1.53 22.19 15.63
N GLY A 140 1.12 21.47 14.57
CA GLY A 140 2.03 20.65 13.77
C GLY A 140 2.23 19.24 14.36
N GLY A 141 3.40 18.65 14.14
CA GLY A 141 3.75 17.30 14.60
C GLY A 141 5.01 16.75 13.94
N THR A 142 5.21 15.45 14.05
CA THR A 142 6.31 14.76 13.39
C THR A 142 5.74 13.83 12.31
N TRP A 143 6.12 14.07 11.06
CA TRP A 143 5.90 13.13 10.00
C TRP A 143 6.88 11.97 10.12
N SER A 144 6.39 10.74 9.96
CA SER A 144 7.21 9.54 9.92
C SER A 144 7.10 8.89 8.56
N LYS A 145 8.26 8.63 7.93
CA LYS A 145 8.31 7.99 6.61
C LYS A 145 7.77 6.56 6.69
N PRO A 146 6.69 6.21 5.95
CA PRO A 146 6.19 4.84 5.92
C PRO A 146 7.23 3.87 5.37
N ALA A 147 7.27 2.66 5.92
CA ALA A 147 8.15 1.61 5.43
C ALA A 147 7.80 1.28 3.98
N GLY A 148 8.81 1.24 3.09
CA GLY A 148 8.64 0.94 1.67
C GLY A 148 8.06 2.09 0.82
N ALA A 149 7.87 3.28 1.37
CA ALA A 149 7.49 4.45 0.58
C ALA A 149 8.51 4.69 -0.56
N GLN A 150 8.01 4.91 -1.77
CA GLN A 150 8.81 5.24 -2.95
C GLN A 150 8.70 6.73 -3.30
N VAL A 151 7.51 7.29 -3.14
CA VAL A 151 7.21 8.68 -3.46
C VAL A 151 6.44 9.31 -2.31
N VAL A 152 6.78 10.55 -1.98
CA VAL A 152 6.07 11.37 -0.99
C VAL A 152 5.55 12.61 -1.69
N VAL A 153 4.24 12.86 -1.56
CA VAL A 153 3.62 14.09 -2.02
C VAL A 153 3.32 14.95 -0.79
N VAL A 154 3.82 16.16 -0.78
CA VAL A 154 3.60 17.13 0.29
C VAL A 154 2.71 18.24 -0.23
N GLU A 155 1.61 18.49 0.45
CA GLU A 155 0.72 19.62 0.19
C GLU A 155 0.67 20.52 1.42
N MET A 156 0.92 21.80 1.23
CA MET A 156 0.96 22.77 2.31
C MET A 156 0.03 23.95 2.01
N TYR A 157 -0.71 24.34 3.00
CA TYR A 157 -1.58 25.50 2.99
C TYR A 157 -1.09 26.46 4.08
N GLY A 158 -0.54 27.59 3.69
CA GLY A 158 -0.12 28.65 4.60
C GLY A 158 -1.32 29.28 5.33
N ALA A 159 -1.09 29.79 6.51
CA ALA A 159 -2.11 30.50 7.26
C ALA A 159 -2.50 31.82 6.58
N GLY A 160 -3.77 32.14 6.58
CA GLY A 160 -4.28 33.45 6.10
C GLY A 160 -3.97 34.60 7.05
N GLY A 161 -3.91 35.81 6.50
CA GLY A 161 -3.80 37.03 7.26
C GLY A 161 -5.12 37.41 7.99
N GLY A 162 -5.02 38.14 9.07
CA GLY A 162 -6.20 38.68 9.76
C GLY A 162 -6.83 39.86 9.00
N GLY A 163 -8.14 40.00 9.07
CA GLY A 163 -8.84 41.17 8.54
C GLY A 163 -8.55 42.44 9.38
N GLY A 164 -8.54 43.61 8.73
CA GLY A 164 -8.49 44.91 9.40
C GLY A 164 -9.79 45.22 10.14
N ALA A 165 -9.73 46.01 11.18
CA ALA A 165 -10.93 46.49 11.85
C ALA A 165 -11.47 47.77 11.15
N GLY A 166 -12.79 47.92 11.21
CA GLY A 166 -13.43 49.17 10.77
C GLY A 166 -13.15 50.33 11.70
N ALA A 167 -13.33 51.57 11.20
CA ALA A 167 -13.24 52.78 11.97
C ALA A 167 -14.38 52.89 13.01
N SER A 168 -14.09 53.41 14.19
CA SER A 168 -15.09 53.77 15.22
C SER A 168 -15.25 55.26 15.22
N LEU A 169 -16.27 55.73 14.50
CA LEU A 169 -16.53 57.17 14.35
C LEU A 169 -17.64 57.64 15.30
N ALA A 170 -17.74 58.97 15.48
CA ALA A 170 -18.80 59.59 16.27
C ALA A 170 -20.19 59.32 15.65
N THR A 171 -21.23 59.44 16.45
CA THR A 171 -22.63 59.29 16.00
C THR A 171 -22.90 60.17 14.78
N ALA A 172 -23.62 59.63 13.80
CA ALA A 172 -23.99 60.25 12.54
C ALA A 172 -22.85 60.44 11.50
N VAL A 173 -21.64 59.87 11.70
CA VAL A 173 -20.58 59.82 10.70
C VAL A 173 -20.53 58.43 10.04
N VAL A 174 -20.45 58.40 8.72
CA VAL A 174 -20.36 57.14 7.95
C VAL A 174 -19.00 56.48 8.25
N ALA A 175 -19.03 55.34 8.94
CA ALA A 175 -17.84 54.55 9.18
C ALA A 175 -17.60 53.60 8.01
N LYS A 176 -16.32 53.43 7.61
CA LYS A 176 -15.91 52.42 6.61
C LYS A 176 -15.54 51.13 7.31
N GLY A 177 -15.92 50.01 6.74
CA GLY A 177 -15.50 48.69 7.19
C GLY A 177 -13.99 48.46 7.01
N GLY A 178 -13.45 47.54 7.79
CA GLY A 178 -12.08 47.08 7.61
C GLY A 178 -11.93 46.22 6.36
N GLY A 179 -10.72 46.14 5.80
CA GLY A 179 -10.39 45.25 4.71
C GLY A 179 -10.37 43.77 5.15
N GLY A 180 -10.69 42.87 4.26
CA GLY A 180 -10.51 41.43 4.51
C GLY A 180 -9.04 41.03 4.64
N GLY A 181 -8.77 39.95 5.36
CA GLY A 181 -7.43 39.37 5.41
C GLY A 181 -7.05 38.68 4.08
N GLY A 182 -5.76 38.66 3.80
CA GLY A 182 -5.23 37.90 2.65
C GLY A 182 -5.35 36.38 2.85
N GLY A 183 -5.53 35.60 1.74
CA GLY A 183 -5.46 34.15 1.79
C GLY A 183 -4.06 33.65 2.06
N GLY A 184 -3.94 32.45 2.60
CA GLY A 184 -2.66 31.74 2.74
C GLY A 184 -2.17 31.22 1.38
N ALA A 185 -0.85 31.00 1.29
CA ALA A 185 -0.24 30.38 0.11
C ALA A 185 -0.50 28.87 0.07
N TYR A 186 -0.52 28.32 -1.13
CA TYR A 186 -0.55 26.87 -1.37
C TYR A 186 0.74 26.42 -2.05
N MET A 187 1.28 25.29 -1.57
CA MET A 187 2.43 24.64 -2.20
C MET A 187 2.17 23.13 -2.30
N ARG A 188 2.62 22.53 -3.41
CA ARG A 188 2.65 21.08 -3.59
C ARG A 188 4.01 20.68 -4.12
N GLY A 189 4.63 19.66 -3.48
CA GLY A 189 5.90 19.09 -3.89
C GLY A 189 5.81 17.58 -3.98
N THR A 190 6.57 16.98 -4.89
CA THR A 190 6.72 15.51 -5.02
C THR A 190 8.19 15.18 -4.85
N TYR A 191 8.50 14.25 -3.96
CA TYR A 191 9.87 13.89 -3.58
C TYR A 191 10.05 12.37 -3.70
N ALA A 192 11.23 11.91 -4.10
CA ALA A 192 11.61 10.52 -3.92
C ALA A 192 11.75 10.25 -2.41
N ALA A 193 11.18 9.16 -1.93
CA ALA A 193 11.24 8.85 -0.50
C ALA A 193 12.67 8.57 -0.02
N SER A 194 13.58 8.17 -0.93
CA SER A 194 15.02 8.02 -0.66
C SER A 194 15.70 9.31 -0.23
N ASP A 195 15.22 10.44 -0.73
CA ASP A 195 15.83 11.77 -0.50
C ASP A 195 15.36 12.41 0.81
N LEU A 196 14.39 11.78 1.47
CA LEU A 196 13.82 12.27 2.72
C LEU A 196 14.34 11.47 3.92
N PRO A 197 14.57 12.11 5.08
CA PRO A 197 14.91 11.42 6.31
C PRO A 197 13.74 10.53 6.78
N SER A 198 13.99 9.68 7.77
CA SER A 198 12.95 8.80 8.35
C SER A 198 11.84 9.58 9.06
N THR A 199 12.14 10.78 9.55
CA THR A 199 11.20 11.68 10.23
C THR A 199 11.46 13.13 9.85
N VAL A 200 10.39 13.93 9.80
CA VAL A 200 10.45 15.39 9.56
C VAL A 200 9.53 16.08 10.58
N THR A 201 10.05 17.08 11.26
CA THR A 201 9.21 17.94 12.10
C THR A 201 8.40 18.89 11.20
N VAL A 202 7.09 18.89 11.38
CA VAL A 202 6.16 19.76 10.68
C VAL A 202 5.66 20.82 11.63
N THR A 203 5.85 22.10 11.28
CA THR A 203 5.34 23.23 12.04
C THR A 203 4.21 23.87 11.26
N VAL A 204 3.04 24.03 11.88
CA VAL A 204 1.90 24.68 11.25
C VAL A 204 1.81 26.11 11.77
N GLY A 205 1.84 27.09 10.87
CA GLY A 205 1.73 28.50 11.19
C GLY A 205 0.33 28.89 11.72
N THR A 206 0.27 29.86 12.57
CA THR A 206 -1.00 30.40 13.08
C THR A 206 -1.59 31.43 12.12
N GLY A 207 -2.91 31.53 12.06
CA GLY A 207 -3.59 32.60 11.33
C GLY A 207 -3.23 33.97 11.85
N GLY A 208 -3.26 35.00 11.00
CA GLY A 208 -3.07 36.38 11.38
C GLY A 208 -4.15 36.85 12.34
N THR A 209 -3.78 37.66 13.29
CA THR A 209 -4.72 38.26 14.25
C THR A 209 -5.61 39.31 13.56
N ALA A 210 -6.86 39.40 13.97
CA ALA A 210 -7.74 40.47 13.51
C ALA A 210 -7.22 41.84 13.97
N GLY A 211 -7.42 42.85 13.15
CA GLY A 211 -7.10 44.23 13.52
C GLY A 211 -7.87 44.68 14.74
N ALA A 212 -7.24 45.45 15.63
CA ALA A 212 -7.90 46.00 16.80
C ALA A 212 -8.91 47.08 16.38
N ARG A 213 -10.08 47.12 17.03
CA ARG A 213 -11.06 48.19 16.84
C ARG A 213 -10.43 49.54 17.23
N GLY A 214 -10.60 50.50 16.38
CA GLY A 214 -10.17 51.87 16.72
C GLY A 214 -10.91 52.42 17.94
N ALA A 215 -10.26 53.28 18.70
CA ALA A 215 -10.93 54.10 19.69
C ALA A 215 -11.98 55.03 19.05
N ALA A 216 -12.90 55.58 19.83
CA ALA A 216 -13.92 56.47 19.32
C ALA A 216 -13.27 57.67 18.56
N GLY A 217 -13.62 57.85 17.31
CA GLY A 217 -13.06 58.87 16.42
C GLY A 217 -11.76 58.48 15.71
N ALA A 218 -11.29 57.24 15.86
CA ALA A 218 -10.05 56.77 15.24
C ALA A 218 -10.28 55.66 14.21
N ALA A 219 -9.32 55.46 13.31
CA ALA A 219 -9.28 54.35 12.38
C ALA A 219 -9.08 53.03 13.12
N GLY A 220 -9.60 51.95 12.59
CA GLY A 220 -9.30 50.59 13.04
C GLY A 220 -7.88 50.17 12.69
N GLY A 221 -7.32 49.25 13.46
CA GLY A 221 -5.99 48.71 13.22
C GLY A 221 -5.95 47.74 12.03
N ASN A 222 -4.78 47.53 11.46
CA ASN A 222 -4.52 46.51 10.43
C ASN A 222 -4.61 45.12 11.03
N GLY A 223 -5.00 44.18 10.24
CA GLY A 223 -4.86 42.75 10.58
C GLY A 223 -3.40 42.30 10.57
N GLY A 224 -3.09 41.32 11.38
CA GLY A 224 -1.78 40.67 11.41
C GLY A 224 -1.55 39.77 10.21
N VAL A 225 -0.30 39.51 9.85
CA VAL A 225 0.10 38.54 8.85
C VAL A 225 -0.11 37.13 9.38
N GLY A 226 -0.40 36.16 8.49
CA GLY A 226 -0.41 34.75 8.81
C GLY A 226 1.01 34.24 9.09
N GLY A 227 1.13 33.24 9.96
CA GLY A 227 2.40 32.57 10.24
C GLY A 227 2.84 31.66 9.10
N ASN A 228 4.14 31.43 9.02
CA ASN A 228 4.70 30.45 8.07
C ASN A 228 4.43 29.03 8.54
N THR A 229 4.24 28.11 7.56
CA THR A 229 4.20 26.64 7.75
C THR A 229 5.46 26.01 7.21
#